data_9c309e3642e4ef406eb4a3dc1ac71916
#
_entry.id   9c309e3642e4ef406eb4a3dc1ac71916
#
_cell.length_a   1.000
_cell.length_b   1.000
_cell.length_c   1.000
_cell.angle_alpha   90.00
_cell.angle_beta   90.00
_cell.angle_gamma   90.00
#
_symmetry.space_group_name_H-M   'P 1'
#
loop_
_entity.id
_entity.type
_entity.pdbx_description
1 polymer ?
#
loop_
_entity_poly.entity_id
_entity_poly.type
_entity_poly.pdbx_seq_one_letter_code
_entity_poly.pdbx_strand_id
1 'polypeptide(L)'
;DTMVTIMKDNPKIVIEMASHTDRWGRDDYNDRLSERRAQSVVDYLIQSGISAERLRPKGYGEKRPKTVTKRIARLYPQFKEGDVLTEEFILTLSEADQAAADQINRRTEFQVISTDFQ
;
A
#
# COMPACT_ATOMS: atom_id res chain seq x y z
N ASP A 1 13.73 -7.11 10.39
CA ASP A 1 12.64 -6.45 9.68
C ASP A 1 11.33 -6.60 10.46
N THR A 2 10.62 -5.51 10.64
CA THR A 2 9.40 -5.46 11.44
C THR A 2 8.32 -6.42 10.91
N MET A 3 8.13 -6.47 9.58
CA MET A 3 7.10 -7.34 9.00
C MET A 3 7.42 -8.82 9.22
N VAL A 4 8.68 -9.21 9.07
CA VAL A 4 9.13 -10.60 9.34
C VAL A 4 8.84 -10.95 10.80
N THR A 5 9.16 -10.04 11.71
CA THR A 5 8.90 -10.24 13.14
C THR A 5 7.42 -10.42 13.44
N ILE A 6 6.58 -9.53 12.87
CA ILE A 6 5.13 -9.63 13.05
C ILE A 6 4.60 -10.97 12.56
N MET A 7 5.04 -11.42 11.39
CA MET A 7 4.57 -12.69 10.83
C MET A 7 5.04 -13.88 11.62
N LYS A 8 6.26 -13.85 12.16
CA LYS A 8 6.79 -14.94 13.00
C LYS A 8 6.11 -14.98 14.36
N ASP A 9 5.82 -13.81 14.93
CA ASP A 9 5.16 -13.74 16.25
C ASP A 9 3.68 -14.08 16.18
N ASN A 10 3.08 -14.06 14.98
CA ASN A 10 1.66 -14.32 14.77
C ASN A 10 1.49 -15.42 13.71
N PRO A 11 1.80 -16.68 14.03
CA PRO A 11 1.93 -17.74 13.01
C PRO A 11 0.63 -18.13 12.32
N LYS A 12 -0.52 -17.67 12.81
CA LYS A 12 -1.82 -18.03 12.24
C LYS A 12 -2.44 -16.95 11.34
N ILE A 13 -1.79 -15.80 11.19
CA ILE A 13 -2.35 -14.76 10.34
C ILE A 13 -1.97 -15.00 8.88
N VAL A 14 -2.93 -14.68 8.00
CA VAL A 14 -2.73 -14.59 6.56
C VAL A 14 -2.90 -13.13 6.19
N ILE A 15 -1.97 -12.58 5.43
CA ILE A 15 -2.04 -11.16 5.05
C ILE A 15 -2.16 -10.99 3.55
N GLU A 16 -2.82 -9.91 3.14
CA GLU A 16 -2.73 -9.37 1.80
C GLU A 16 -1.67 -8.28 1.80
N MET A 17 -0.71 -8.40 0.90
CA MET A 17 0.28 -7.37 0.67
C MET A 17 -0.18 -6.55 -0.53
N ALA A 18 -0.69 -5.35 -0.25
CA ALA A 18 -1.31 -4.48 -1.26
C ALA A 18 -0.35 -3.38 -1.67
N SER A 19 -0.07 -3.27 -2.96
CA SER A 19 0.76 -2.20 -3.50
C SER A 19 -0.08 -1.26 -4.34
N HIS A 20 0.22 0.03 -4.26
CA HIS A 20 -0.51 1.09 -4.93
C HIS A 20 0.43 2.03 -5.65
N THR A 21 -0.05 2.59 -6.76
CA THR A 21 0.67 3.60 -7.53
C THR A 21 -0.01 4.96 -7.39
N ASP A 22 0.66 6.00 -7.89
CA ASP A 22 0.03 7.30 -8.04
C ASP A 22 -0.78 7.34 -9.36
N ARG A 23 -1.27 8.55 -9.71
CA ARG A 23 -2.13 8.79 -10.88
C ARG A 23 -1.37 8.86 -12.21
N TRP A 24 -0.04 8.85 -12.18
CA TRP A 24 0.77 8.97 -13.39
C TRP A 24 0.94 7.62 -14.07
N GLY A 25 0.91 7.65 -15.40
CA GLY A 25 1.05 6.45 -16.22
C GLY A 25 -0.29 5.83 -16.60
N ARG A 26 -0.24 4.80 -17.41
CA ARG A 26 -1.43 4.09 -17.88
C ARG A 26 -1.91 3.11 -16.81
N ASP A 27 -3.22 2.90 -16.76
CA ASP A 27 -3.84 1.99 -15.78
C ASP A 27 -3.26 0.58 -15.85
N ASP A 28 -3.14 0.01 -17.05
CA ASP A 28 -2.62 -1.34 -17.23
C ASP A 28 -1.16 -1.45 -16.81
N TYR A 29 -0.35 -0.43 -17.08
CA TYR A 29 1.03 -0.37 -16.62
C TYR A 29 1.10 -0.29 -15.10
N ASN A 30 0.29 0.56 -14.49
CA ASN A 30 0.26 0.74 -13.03
C ASN A 30 -0.23 -0.52 -12.33
N ASP A 31 -1.22 -1.22 -12.91
CA ASP A 31 -1.68 -2.48 -12.35
C ASP A 31 -0.54 -3.52 -12.32
N ARG A 32 0.19 -3.67 -13.43
CA ARG A 32 1.32 -4.60 -13.49
C ARG A 32 2.47 -4.19 -12.59
N LEU A 33 2.76 -2.88 -12.53
CA LEU A 33 3.84 -2.37 -11.67
C LEU A 33 3.53 -2.64 -10.20
N SER A 34 2.30 -2.38 -9.77
CA SER A 34 1.91 -2.61 -8.38
C SER A 34 1.88 -4.10 -8.04
N GLU A 35 1.46 -4.96 -8.97
CA GLU A 35 1.52 -6.41 -8.76
C GLU A 35 2.96 -6.90 -8.59
N ARG A 36 3.89 -6.42 -9.43
CA ARG A 36 5.30 -6.78 -9.30
C ARG A 36 5.90 -6.30 -7.98
N ARG A 37 5.53 -5.10 -7.53
CA ARG A 37 6.00 -4.57 -6.24
C ARG A 37 5.48 -5.40 -5.08
N ALA A 38 4.19 -5.75 -5.10
CA ALA A 38 3.60 -6.60 -4.07
C ALA A 38 4.29 -7.97 -4.05
N GLN A 39 4.52 -8.56 -5.23
CA GLN A 39 5.19 -9.85 -5.35
C GLN A 39 6.62 -9.80 -4.83
N SER A 40 7.35 -8.70 -5.09
CA SER A 40 8.73 -8.55 -4.59
C SER A 40 8.79 -8.54 -3.07
N VAL A 41 7.84 -7.89 -2.41
CA VAL A 41 7.76 -7.90 -0.94
C VAL A 41 7.43 -9.29 -0.42
N VAL A 42 6.48 -9.97 -1.06
CA VAL A 42 6.13 -11.36 -0.72
C VAL A 42 7.35 -12.27 -0.87
N ASP A 43 8.09 -12.14 -1.97
CA ASP A 43 9.29 -12.95 -2.21
C ASP A 43 10.35 -12.73 -1.11
N TYR A 44 10.54 -11.49 -0.68
CA TYR A 44 11.44 -11.18 0.43
C TYR A 44 11.00 -11.88 1.72
N LEU A 45 9.70 -11.83 2.04
CA LEU A 45 9.17 -12.48 3.23
C LEU A 45 9.32 -13.99 3.18
N ILE A 46 9.11 -14.59 2.01
CA ILE A 46 9.32 -16.04 1.81
C ILE A 46 10.78 -16.38 2.07
N GLN A 47 11.71 -15.61 1.51
CA GLN A 47 13.15 -15.81 1.74
C GLN A 47 13.53 -15.67 3.22
N SER A 48 12.77 -14.87 3.95
CA SER A 48 12.99 -14.67 5.39
C SER A 48 12.34 -15.74 6.26
N GLY A 49 11.73 -16.75 5.65
CA GLY A 49 11.19 -17.91 6.37
C GLY A 49 9.67 -17.90 6.58
N ILE A 50 8.94 -16.98 5.95
CA ILE A 50 7.48 -16.95 6.05
C ILE A 50 6.88 -17.86 4.96
N SER A 51 5.90 -18.69 5.31
CA SER A 51 5.23 -19.56 4.36
C SER A 51 4.50 -18.76 3.28
N ALA A 52 4.68 -19.16 2.03
CA ALA A 52 4.01 -18.55 0.89
C ALA A 52 2.48 -18.60 1.02
N GLU A 53 1.95 -19.63 1.68
CA GLU A 53 0.49 -19.80 1.85
C GLU A 53 -0.13 -18.73 2.75
N ARG A 54 0.67 -18.03 3.54
CA ARG A 54 0.23 -16.97 4.44
C ARG A 54 0.28 -15.59 3.80
N LEU A 55 0.71 -15.50 2.54
CA LEU A 55 0.99 -14.23 1.87
C LEU A 55 0.20 -14.17 0.57
N ARG A 56 -0.54 -13.06 0.38
CA ARG A 56 -1.34 -12.82 -0.83
C ARG A 56 -0.91 -11.49 -1.45
N PRO A 57 -0.11 -11.50 -2.52
CA PRO A 57 0.25 -10.24 -3.21
C PRO A 57 -0.93 -9.73 -4.02
N LYS A 58 -1.15 -8.41 -3.98
CA LYS A 58 -2.19 -7.75 -4.77
C LYS A 58 -1.75 -6.37 -5.21
N GLY A 59 -1.85 -6.11 -6.51
CA GLY A 59 -1.61 -4.78 -7.07
C GLY A 59 -2.93 -4.10 -7.35
N TYR A 60 -3.12 -2.90 -6.81
CA TYR A 60 -4.33 -2.11 -7.03
C TYR A 60 -4.12 -0.97 -8.03
N GLY A 61 -2.88 -0.74 -8.49
CA GLY A 61 -2.60 0.38 -9.36
C GLY A 61 -2.99 1.69 -8.69
N GLU A 62 -3.63 2.59 -9.43
CA GLU A 62 -4.10 3.87 -8.91
C GLU A 62 -5.55 3.85 -8.41
N LYS A 63 -6.18 2.69 -8.42
CA LYS A 63 -7.64 2.55 -8.20
C LYS A 63 -8.07 2.73 -6.76
N ARG A 64 -7.15 2.70 -5.82
CA ARG A 64 -7.43 2.87 -4.39
C ARG A 64 -6.61 4.01 -3.79
N PRO A 65 -7.00 5.27 -4.05
CA PRO A 65 -6.31 6.41 -3.47
C PRO A 65 -6.39 6.37 -1.94
N LYS A 66 -5.34 6.86 -1.30
CA LYS A 66 -5.26 6.86 0.16
C LYS A 66 -6.24 7.86 0.75
N THR A 67 -6.90 7.45 1.82
CA THR A 67 -7.63 8.36 2.71
C THR A 67 -6.65 8.87 3.76
N VAL A 68 -6.58 10.18 3.93
CA VAL A 68 -5.66 10.81 4.90
C VAL A 68 -6.05 10.41 6.32
N THR A 69 -5.10 9.79 7.02
CA THR A 69 -5.24 9.42 8.43
C THR A 69 -4.75 10.55 9.32
N LYS A 70 -4.99 10.45 10.63
CA LYS A 70 -4.42 11.40 11.61
C LYS A 70 -2.91 11.51 11.49
N ARG A 71 -2.23 10.39 11.31
CA ARG A 71 -0.78 10.35 11.16
C ARG A 71 -0.33 11.11 9.92
N ILE A 72 -0.99 10.86 8.78
CA ILE A 72 -0.68 11.54 7.53
C ILE A 72 -0.93 13.03 7.67
N ALA A 73 -2.04 13.44 8.28
CA ALA A 73 -2.36 14.85 8.49
C ALA A 73 -1.31 15.56 9.37
N ARG A 74 -0.68 14.85 10.31
CA ARG A 74 0.41 15.41 11.11
C ARG A 74 1.68 15.59 10.31
N LEU A 75 1.98 14.65 9.41
CA LEU A 75 3.18 14.71 8.55
C LEU A 75 3.01 15.68 7.38
N TYR A 76 1.78 15.85 6.92
CA TYR A 76 1.41 16.71 5.79
C TYR A 76 0.26 17.63 6.23
N PRO A 77 0.57 18.74 6.95
CA PRO A 77 -0.47 19.61 7.54
C PRO A 77 -1.43 20.25 6.53
N GLN A 78 -1.04 20.30 5.24
CA GLN A 78 -1.89 20.80 4.17
C GLN A 78 -3.08 19.88 3.86
N PHE A 79 -3.05 18.64 4.34
CA PHE A 79 -4.18 17.71 4.18
C PHE A 79 -4.90 17.53 5.49
N LYS A 80 -6.20 17.30 5.41
CA LYS A 80 -7.06 17.07 6.57
C LYS A 80 -7.37 15.58 6.69
N GLU A 81 -7.46 15.10 7.91
CA GLU A 81 -7.93 13.73 8.16
C GLU A 81 -9.27 13.51 7.45
N GLY A 82 -9.38 12.41 6.71
CA GLY A 82 -10.56 12.06 5.94
C GLY A 82 -10.53 12.49 4.47
N ASP A 83 -9.59 13.35 4.07
CA ASP A 83 -9.43 13.67 2.64
C ASP A 83 -9.08 12.39 1.88
N VAL A 84 -9.75 12.17 0.76
CA VAL A 84 -9.44 11.06 -0.15
C VAL A 84 -8.63 11.61 -1.32
N LEU A 85 -7.43 11.08 -1.52
CA LEU A 85 -6.48 11.59 -2.50
C LEU A 85 -6.77 11.07 -3.91
N THR A 86 -7.98 11.31 -4.39
CA THR A 86 -8.40 11.02 -5.77
C THR A 86 -7.71 11.97 -6.73
N GLU A 87 -7.64 11.59 -8.02
CA GLU A 87 -7.13 12.48 -9.05
C GLU A 87 -7.89 13.80 -9.08
N GLU A 88 -9.22 13.74 -8.98
CA GLU A 88 -10.07 14.92 -8.97
C GLU A 88 -9.70 15.89 -7.85
N PHE A 89 -9.49 15.35 -6.63
CA PHE A 89 -9.07 16.17 -5.50
C PHE A 89 -7.66 16.74 -5.70
N ILE A 90 -6.73 15.93 -6.19
CA ILE A 90 -5.33 16.32 -6.40
C ILE A 90 -5.26 17.48 -7.40
N LEU A 91 -6.05 17.45 -8.47
CA LEU A 91 -6.03 18.49 -9.49
C LEU A 91 -6.46 19.88 -8.98
N THR A 92 -7.09 19.95 -7.80
CA THR A 92 -7.46 21.23 -7.17
C THR A 92 -6.30 21.84 -6.37
N LEU A 93 -5.18 21.13 -6.21
CA LEU A 93 -4.08 21.52 -5.33
C LEU A 93 -2.98 22.26 -6.09
N SER A 94 -2.10 22.93 -5.35
CA SER A 94 -0.85 23.47 -5.89
C SER A 94 0.03 22.34 -6.40
N GLU A 95 1.01 22.66 -7.27
CA GLU A 95 1.95 21.63 -7.77
C GLU A 95 2.68 20.91 -6.65
N ALA A 96 3.12 21.65 -5.63
CA ALA A 96 3.81 21.05 -4.49
C ALA A 96 2.93 20.08 -3.72
N ASP A 97 1.66 20.45 -3.53
CA ASP A 97 0.71 19.59 -2.81
C ASP A 97 0.27 18.40 -3.67
N GLN A 98 0.19 18.58 -4.99
CA GLN A 98 -0.03 17.46 -5.89
C GLN A 98 1.08 16.41 -5.78
N ALA A 99 2.33 16.85 -5.76
CA ALA A 99 3.48 15.95 -5.64
C ALA A 99 3.44 15.21 -4.29
N ALA A 100 3.09 15.89 -3.21
CA ALA A 100 2.94 15.27 -1.90
C ALA A 100 1.85 14.20 -1.88
N ALA A 101 0.68 14.51 -2.48
CA ALA A 101 -0.42 13.57 -2.57
C ALA A 101 -0.05 12.33 -3.40
N ASP A 102 0.64 12.53 -4.52
CA ASP A 102 1.11 11.43 -5.36
C ASP A 102 2.08 10.53 -4.58
N GLN A 103 2.97 11.12 -3.79
CA GLN A 103 3.90 10.34 -2.96
C GLN A 103 3.16 9.51 -1.92
N ILE A 104 2.14 10.05 -1.29
CA ILE A 104 1.32 9.32 -0.31
C ILE A 104 0.62 8.15 -0.98
N ASN A 105 0.15 8.31 -2.21
CA ASN A 105 -0.52 7.23 -2.95
C ASN A 105 0.43 6.10 -3.37
N ARG A 106 1.71 6.38 -3.59
CA ARG A 106 2.72 5.35 -3.90
C ARG A 106 3.10 4.63 -2.63
N ARG A 107 2.42 3.52 -2.34
CA ARG A 107 2.62 2.81 -1.08
C ARG A 107 2.40 1.32 -1.19
N THR A 108 2.97 0.60 -0.23
CA THR A 108 2.65 -0.80 0.01
C THR A 108 2.09 -0.91 1.43
N GLU A 109 0.95 -1.57 1.54
CA GLU A 109 0.26 -1.77 2.82
C GLU A 109 -0.03 -3.25 3.01
N PHE A 110 -0.14 -3.70 4.25
CA PHE A 110 -0.59 -5.05 4.52
C PHE A 110 -1.92 -5.03 5.29
N GLN A 111 -2.72 -6.06 5.05
CA GLN A 111 -3.99 -6.23 5.73
C GLN A 111 -4.13 -7.68 6.16
N VAL A 112 -4.49 -7.91 7.42
CA VAL A 112 -4.78 -9.26 7.90
C VAL A 112 -6.13 -9.70 7.34
N ILE A 113 -6.13 -10.79 6.58
CA ILE A 113 -7.35 -11.30 5.95
C ILE A 113 -7.86 -12.58 6.60
N SER A 114 -7.05 -13.22 7.43
CA SER A 114 -7.45 -14.38 8.20
C SER A 114 -6.55 -14.53 9.42
N THR A 115 -7.10 -15.10 10.48
CA THR A 115 -6.35 -15.43 11.71
C THR A 115 -6.33 -16.93 11.97
N ASP A 116 -6.76 -17.74 11.01
CA ASP A 116 -7.00 -19.18 11.20
C ASP A 116 -6.08 -20.06 10.36
N PHE A 117 -4.91 -19.58 9.98
CA PHE A 117 -3.97 -20.37 9.20
C PHE A 117 -3.53 -21.61 10.01
N GLN A 118 -3.49 -22.73 9.31
CA GLN A 118 -3.15 -23.99 9.95
C GLN A 118 -1.79 -24.51 9.47
#